data_b5cb969df876801efae6d542d381c128
#
_entry.id   b5cb969df876801efae6d542d381c128
#
_cell.length_a   1.000
_cell.length_b   1.000
_cell.length_c   1.000
_cell.angle_alpha   90.00
_cell.angle_beta   90.00
_cell.angle_gamma   90.00
#
_symmetry.space_group_name_H-M   'P 1'
#
loop_
_entity.id
_entity.type
_entity.pdbx_description
1 polymer ?
#
loop_
_entity_poly.entity_id
_entity_poly.type
_entity_poly.pdbx_seq_one_letter_code
_entity_poly.pdbx_strand_id
1 'polypeptide(L)'
;MQSLIAVIFREDMDRAEAYRVELRGREELAGLVDCSKMVAAVCDKEGKVHLQYTHALAKDGALIGGVWGALIGFLFLNPLLGIVAGAGLGAATGEVGDFGISHRFMNELATHLKPGSSALCIPLKREAVDETLRALGNSDGVVLSTDLKLEDEYQMEKLFEEMTAERAKKTS
;
A
#
# COMPACT_ATOMS: atom_id res chain seq x y z
N MET A 1 1.10 -6.80 -15.90
CA MET A 1 1.56 -5.60 -15.14
C MET A 1 0.68 -5.41 -13.94
N GLN A 2 1.24 -5.13 -12.79
CA GLN A 2 0.52 -4.92 -11.54
C GLN A 2 0.32 -3.43 -11.25
N SER A 3 -0.65 -3.10 -10.45
CA SER A 3 -0.94 -1.73 -10.01
C SER A 3 -1.38 -1.70 -8.55
N LEU A 4 -1.28 -0.55 -7.93
CA LEU A 4 -1.72 -0.31 -6.56
C LEU A 4 -2.65 0.90 -6.54
N ILE A 5 -3.81 0.74 -5.92
CA ILE A 5 -4.70 1.85 -5.56
C ILE A 5 -4.61 2.07 -4.05
N ALA A 6 -4.51 3.32 -3.62
CA ALA A 6 -4.63 3.73 -2.23
C ALA A 6 -5.82 4.67 -2.06
N VAL A 7 -6.72 4.36 -1.14
CA VAL A 7 -7.84 5.22 -0.75
C VAL A 7 -7.56 5.76 0.65
N ILE A 8 -7.34 7.06 0.78
CA ILE A 8 -6.88 7.71 2.01
C ILE A 8 -8.03 8.48 2.65
N PHE A 9 -8.31 8.17 3.91
CA PHE A 9 -9.32 8.81 4.75
C PHE A 9 -8.62 9.71 5.76
N ARG A 10 -8.83 11.02 5.59
CA ARG A 10 -8.25 12.03 6.48
C ARG A 10 -9.04 12.07 7.78
N GLU A 11 -8.33 12.23 8.89
CA GLU A 11 -8.92 12.42 10.22
C GLU A 11 -9.85 11.27 10.68
N ASP A 12 -9.68 10.08 10.08
CA ASP A 12 -10.43 8.87 10.45
C ASP A 12 -9.50 7.64 10.39
N MET A 13 -9.13 7.15 11.57
CA MET A 13 -8.21 6.02 11.71
C MET A 13 -8.88 4.67 11.44
N ASP A 14 -10.20 4.58 11.59
CA ASP A 14 -10.95 3.33 11.48
C ASP A 14 -11.61 3.18 10.09
N ARG A 15 -11.66 4.26 9.31
CA ARG A 15 -12.40 4.30 8.04
C ARG A 15 -11.86 3.34 6.99
N ALA A 16 -10.54 3.17 6.89
CA ALA A 16 -9.94 2.26 5.91
C ALA A 16 -10.39 0.81 6.15
N GLU A 17 -10.45 0.37 7.41
CA GLU A 17 -10.92 -0.97 7.75
C GLU A 17 -12.43 -1.14 7.50
N ALA A 18 -13.23 -0.16 7.90
CA ALA A 18 -14.65 -0.15 7.61
C ALA A 18 -14.92 -0.19 6.09
N TYR A 19 -14.19 0.59 5.32
CA TYR A 19 -14.30 0.62 3.86
C TYR A 19 -13.86 -0.70 3.21
N ARG A 20 -12.83 -1.36 3.74
CA ARG A 20 -12.44 -2.69 3.31
C ARG A 20 -13.56 -3.72 3.47
N VAL A 21 -14.31 -3.65 4.58
CA VAL A 21 -15.46 -4.51 4.82
C VAL A 21 -16.59 -4.20 3.84
N GLU A 22 -16.87 -2.93 3.57
CA GLU A 22 -17.86 -2.50 2.59
C GLU A 22 -17.53 -3.02 1.19
N LEU A 23 -16.27 -2.92 0.75
CA LEU A 23 -15.84 -3.36 -0.58
C LEU A 23 -15.99 -4.87 -0.80
N ARG A 24 -15.87 -5.69 0.24
CA ARG A 24 -16.07 -7.14 0.16
C ARG A 24 -17.48 -7.53 -0.27
N GLY A 25 -18.47 -6.70 0.06
CA GLY A 25 -19.87 -6.94 -0.30
C GLY A 25 -20.28 -6.39 -1.66
N ARG A 26 -19.38 -5.71 -2.38
CA ARG A 26 -19.69 -5.10 -3.68
C ARG A 26 -19.47 -6.10 -4.82
N GLU A 27 -20.57 -6.54 -5.44
CA GLU A 27 -20.53 -7.44 -6.61
C GLU A 27 -19.77 -6.84 -7.80
N GLU A 28 -19.79 -5.51 -7.94
CA GLU A 28 -19.10 -4.75 -8.99
C GLU A 28 -17.56 -4.94 -8.97
N LEU A 29 -17.01 -5.28 -7.80
CA LEU A 29 -15.58 -5.53 -7.61
C LEU A 29 -15.21 -7.01 -7.70
N ALA A 30 -16.20 -7.88 -7.83
CA ALA A 30 -15.96 -9.32 -7.94
C ALA A 30 -15.14 -9.65 -9.18
N GLY A 31 -14.00 -10.30 -8.97
CA GLY A 31 -13.05 -10.64 -10.03
C GLY A 31 -12.12 -9.51 -10.49
N LEU A 32 -12.37 -8.24 -10.09
CA LEU A 32 -11.47 -7.12 -10.38
C LEU A 32 -10.36 -7.01 -9.32
N VAL A 33 -10.72 -7.20 -8.06
CA VAL A 33 -9.80 -7.07 -6.93
C VAL A 33 -9.85 -8.31 -6.04
N ASP A 34 -8.71 -8.66 -5.49
CA ASP A 34 -8.60 -9.71 -4.46
C ASP A 34 -8.66 -9.06 -3.08
N CYS A 35 -9.84 -9.12 -2.47
CA CYS A 35 -10.06 -8.54 -1.13
C CYS A 35 -9.17 -9.15 -0.05
N SER A 36 -8.63 -10.36 -0.25
CA SER A 36 -7.72 -10.97 0.70
C SER A 36 -6.36 -10.28 0.74
N LYS A 37 -5.96 -9.63 -0.35
CA LYS A 37 -4.70 -8.90 -0.50
C LYS A 37 -4.78 -7.43 -0.08
N MET A 38 -5.96 -6.93 0.27
CA MET A 38 -6.12 -5.55 0.73
C MET A 38 -5.49 -5.36 2.11
N VAL A 39 -4.78 -4.26 2.28
CA VAL A 39 -4.14 -3.89 3.54
C VAL A 39 -4.59 -2.50 3.97
N ALA A 40 -5.06 -2.37 5.20
CA ALA A 40 -5.31 -1.07 5.80
C ALA A 40 -4.06 -0.58 6.54
N ALA A 41 -3.66 0.65 6.26
CA ALA A 41 -2.61 1.37 6.97
C ALA A 41 -3.23 2.46 7.83
N VAL A 42 -2.95 2.46 9.11
CA VAL A 42 -3.46 3.45 10.08
C VAL A 42 -2.29 4.28 10.58
N CYS A 43 -2.36 5.58 10.40
CA CYS A 43 -1.41 6.53 10.98
C CYS A 43 -1.98 7.04 12.30
N ASP A 44 -1.40 6.62 13.43
CA ASP A 44 -1.86 7.04 14.75
C ASP A 44 -1.60 8.54 15.02
N LYS A 45 -2.04 9.03 16.16
CA LYS A 45 -1.91 10.44 16.53
C LYS A 45 -0.46 10.87 16.74
N GLU A 46 0.42 9.92 17.03
CA GLU A 46 1.86 10.09 17.18
C GLU A 46 2.61 10.04 15.84
N GLY A 47 1.89 9.77 14.72
CA GLY A 47 2.43 9.69 13.38
C GLY A 47 3.05 8.32 13.05
N LYS A 48 2.84 7.31 13.89
CA LYS A 48 3.32 5.95 13.64
C LYS A 48 2.31 5.18 12.79
N VAL A 49 2.80 4.50 11.76
CA VAL A 49 1.96 3.72 10.86
C VAL A 49 1.85 2.26 11.32
N HIS A 50 0.62 1.78 11.44
CA HIS A 50 0.27 0.40 11.77
C HIS A 50 -0.45 -0.23 10.58
N LEU A 51 -0.02 -1.43 10.18
CA LEU A 51 -0.64 -2.17 9.09
C LEU A 51 -1.61 -3.22 9.64
N GLN A 52 -2.83 -3.20 9.12
CA GLN A 52 -3.88 -4.14 9.46
C GLN A 52 -4.15 -5.06 8.26
N TYR A 53 -3.88 -6.33 8.44
CA TYR A 53 -4.06 -7.36 7.43
C TYR A 53 -5.38 -8.10 7.63
N THR A 54 -5.87 -8.76 6.57
CA THR A 54 -7.03 -9.66 6.70
C THR A 54 -6.68 -10.86 7.57
N HIS A 55 -7.64 -11.38 8.34
CA HIS A 55 -7.45 -12.57 9.17
C HIS A 55 -6.97 -13.81 8.39
N ALA A 56 -7.25 -13.92 7.09
CA ALA A 56 -6.76 -14.99 6.24
C ALA A 56 -5.22 -14.96 6.11
N LEU A 57 -4.64 -13.78 6.04
CA LEU A 57 -3.18 -13.60 5.94
C LEU A 57 -2.47 -13.81 7.28
N ALA A 58 -3.17 -13.60 8.41
CA ALA A 58 -2.61 -13.76 9.74
C ALA A 58 -2.54 -15.24 10.19
N LYS A 59 -3.34 -16.14 9.61
CA LYS A 59 -3.43 -17.55 10.03
C LYS A 59 -2.37 -18.45 9.41
N ASP A 60 -1.86 -18.12 8.23
CA ASP A 60 -0.97 -19.03 7.51
C ASP A 60 0.52 -18.89 7.87
N GLY A 61 0.86 -18.08 8.88
CA GLY A 61 2.22 -17.99 9.44
C GLY A 61 3.32 -17.66 8.41
N ALA A 62 2.98 -17.58 7.14
CA ALA A 62 3.86 -17.23 6.06
C ALA A 62 3.91 -15.72 5.96
N LEU A 63 5.01 -15.12 6.43
CA LEU A 63 5.41 -13.74 6.16
C LEU A 63 4.23 -12.85 5.71
N ILE A 64 3.47 -12.44 6.68
CA ILE A 64 2.40 -11.45 6.70
C ILE A 64 2.04 -10.91 5.30
N GLY A 65 1.07 -11.56 4.66
CA GLY A 65 0.49 -11.03 3.43
C GLY A 65 1.25 -11.29 2.14
N GLY A 66 2.24 -12.18 2.15
CA GLY A 66 3.03 -12.44 0.96
C GLY A 66 3.73 -11.19 0.44
N VAL A 67 4.09 -11.21 -0.82
CA VAL A 67 4.82 -10.14 -1.50
C VAL A 67 4.11 -8.78 -1.42
N TRP A 68 2.78 -8.77 -1.49
CA TRP A 68 1.98 -7.54 -1.40
C TRP A 68 2.05 -6.91 -0.01
N GLY A 69 1.95 -7.70 1.05
CA GLY A 69 2.08 -7.19 2.41
C GLY A 69 3.48 -6.64 2.68
N ALA A 70 4.51 -7.29 2.14
CA ALA A 70 5.88 -6.84 2.22
C ALA A 70 6.09 -5.53 1.46
N LEU A 71 5.56 -5.41 0.23
CA LEU A 71 5.63 -4.18 -0.56
C LEU A 71 4.91 -3.01 0.14
N ILE A 72 3.71 -3.25 0.65
CA ILE A 72 2.95 -2.23 1.38
C ILE A 72 3.66 -1.88 2.69
N GLY A 73 4.17 -2.88 3.41
CA GLY A 73 4.98 -2.66 4.60
C GLY A 73 6.20 -1.80 4.31
N PHE A 74 6.93 -2.10 3.25
CA PHE A 74 8.07 -1.31 2.80
C PHE A 74 7.66 0.13 2.43
N LEU A 75 6.57 0.28 1.69
CA LEU A 75 6.04 1.56 1.25
C LEU A 75 5.68 2.48 2.42
N PHE A 76 5.05 1.94 3.46
CA PHE A 76 4.57 2.72 4.60
C PHE A 76 5.60 2.87 5.73
N LEU A 77 6.39 1.85 6.00
CA LEU A 77 7.31 1.88 7.15
C LEU A 77 8.62 2.60 6.83
N ASN A 78 8.98 2.71 5.58
CA ASN A 78 10.27 3.27 5.17
C ASN A 78 10.20 4.76 4.76
N PRO A 79 9.40 5.15 3.78
CA PRO A 79 9.38 6.53 3.33
C PRO A 79 8.56 7.46 4.23
N LEU A 80 7.51 6.95 4.89
CA LEU A 80 6.70 7.77 5.79
C LEU A 80 7.43 8.08 7.11
N LEU A 81 8.25 7.17 7.62
CA LEU A 81 9.12 7.48 8.77
C LEU A 81 10.15 8.56 8.43
N GLY A 82 10.69 8.57 7.21
CA GLY A 82 11.58 9.64 6.73
C GLY A 82 10.87 10.99 6.58
N ILE A 83 9.60 11.00 6.20
CA ILE A 83 8.79 12.21 6.01
C ILE A 83 8.37 12.81 7.37
N VAL A 84 7.93 11.98 8.31
CA VAL A 84 7.54 12.43 9.65
C VAL A 84 8.74 12.93 10.46
N ALA A 85 9.92 12.34 10.23
CA ALA A 85 11.16 12.75 10.89
C ALA A 85 11.84 13.97 10.25
N GLY A 86 11.28 14.56 9.21
CA GLY A 86 11.87 15.73 8.52
C GLY A 86 13.16 15.43 7.75
N ALA A 87 13.56 14.16 7.63
CA ALA A 87 14.67 13.73 6.81
C ALA A 87 14.25 13.73 5.36
N GLY A 88 14.89 14.53 4.52
CA GLY A 88 14.51 14.79 3.15
C GLY A 88 14.24 13.53 2.32
N LEU A 89 13.25 13.63 1.47
CA LEU A 89 12.71 12.61 0.53
C LEU A 89 13.77 11.90 -0.35
N GLY A 90 15.00 12.36 -0.34
CA GLY A 90 16.02 11.92 -1.31
C GLY A 90 16.57 10.51 -1.11
N ALA A 91 16.53 9.95 0.10
CA ALA A 91 17.17 8.65 0.36
C ALA A 91 16.24 7.45 0.16
N ALA A 92 14.92 7.65 0.33
CA ALA A 92 13.94 6.57 0.20
C ALA A 92 13.32 6.43 -1.19
N THR A 93 13.42 7.47 -2.02
CA THR A 93 12.81 7.51 -3.36
C THR A 93 13.51 6.61 -4.38
N GLY A 94 14.80 6.31 -4.21
CA GLY A 94 15.55 5.42 -5.10
C GLY A 94 15.00 3.99 -5.07
N GLU A 95 14.87 3.42 -3.88
CA GLU A 95 14.44 2.02 -3.70
C GLU A 95 12.97 1.79 -4.10
N VAL A 96 12.08 2.76 -3.82
CA VAL A 96 10.67 2.67 -4.22
C VAL A 96 10.50 2.80 -5.74
N GLY A 97 11.38 3.59 -6.38
CA GLY A 97 11.43 3.74 -7.83
C GLY A 97 11.76 2.45 -8.57
N ASP A 98 12.49 1.53 -7.94
CA ASP A 98 12.84 0.23 -8.53
C ASP A 98 11.60 -0.66 -8.72
N PHE A 99 10.59 -0.55 -7.84
CA PHE A 99 9.28 -1.18 -8.01
C PHE A 99 8.40 -0.48 -9.07
N GLY A 100 8.82 0.66 -9.61
CA GLY A 100 8.03 1.45 -10.56
C GLY A 100 7.02 2.37 -9.93
N ILE A 101 6.98 2.45 -8.60
CA ILE A 101 6.08 3.37 -7.88
C ILE A 101 6.47 4.82 -8.21
N SER A 102 5.50 5.60 -8.69
CA SER A 102 5.76 6.96 -9.11
C SER A 102 6.06 7.89 -7.93
N HIS A 103 7.00 8.82 -8.12
CA HIS A 103 7.28 9.88 -7.13
C HIS A 103 6.04 10.71 -6.79
N ARG A 104 5.18 10.93 -7.78
CA ARG A 104 3.91 11.62 -7.57
C ARG A 104 3.03 10.89 -6.57
N PHE A 105 2.85 9.57 -6.76
CA PHE A 105 2.06 8.75 -5.84
C PHE A 105 2.61 8.82 -4.42
N MET A 106 3.93 8.73 -4.25
CA MET A 106 4.58 8.82 -2.94
C MET A 106 4.38 10.18 -2.27
N ASN A 107 4.54 11.27 -3.02
CA ASN A 107 4.34 12.62 -2.50
C ASN A 107 2.89 12.88 -2.10
N GLU A 108 1.93 12.42 -2.91
CA GLU A 108 0.52 12.57 -2.59
C GLU A 108 0.11 11.69 -1.40
N LEU A 109 0.62 10.45 -1.33
CA LEU A 109 0.42 9.58 -0.17
C LEU A 109 0.89 10.25 1.12
N ALA A 110 2.12 10.77 1.12
CA ALA A 110 2.69 11.48 2.26
C ALA A 110 1.94 12.77 2.61
N THR A 111 1.41 13.47 1.61
CA THR A 111 0.63 14.70 1.81
C THR A 111 -0.70 14.42 2.50
N HIS A 112 -1.32 13.31 2.19
CA HIS A 112 -2.68 12.97 2.67
C HIS A 112 -2.69 12.06 3.89
N LEU A 113 -1.75 11.14 4.03
CA LEU A 113 -1.65 10.26 5.20
C LEU A 113 -0.95 10.98 6.36
N LYS A 114 -1.74 11.68 7.14
CA LYS A 114 -1.31 12.46 8.32
C LYS A 114 -1.65 11.73 9.62
N PRO A 115 -1.08 12.13 10.77
CA PRO A 115 -1.52 11.61 12.05
C PRO A 115 -3.04 11.68 12.23
N GLY A 116 -3.64 10.57 12.65
CA GLY A 116 -5.09 10.43 12.79
C GLY A 116 -5.83 10.01 11.52
N SER A 117 -5.12 9.64 10.45
CA SER A 117 -5.69 9.19 9.18
C SER A 117 -5.51 7.68 8.95
N SER A 118 -6.19 7.15 7.93
CA SER A 118 -6.00 5.77 7.48
C SER A 118 -5.99 5.70 5.95
N ALA A 119 -5.43 4.60 5.41
CA ALA A 119 -5.43 4.33 3.98
C ALA A 119 -5.72 2.87 3.71
N LEU A 120 -6.57 2.58 2.72
CA LEU A 120 -6.78 1.24 2.21
C LEU A 120 -5.97 1.04 0.94
N CYS A 121 -5.07 0.07 0.96
CA CYS A 121 -4.26 -0.35 -0.18
C CYS A 121 -4.91 -1.53 -0.89
N ILE A 122 -5.13 -1.40 -2.19
CA ILE A 122 -5.81 -2.35 -3.05
C ILE A 122 -4.85 -2.74 -4.19
N PRO A 123 -4.14 -3.89 -4.06
CA PRO A 123 -3.34 -4.42 -5.15
C PRO A 123 -4.26 -5.07 -6.21
N LEU A 124 -3.95 -4.84 -7.48
CA LEU A 124 -4.76 -5.34 -8.59
C LEU A 124 -3.95 -5.42 -9.88
N LYS A 125 -4.52 -6.10 -10.89
CA LYS A 125 -3.96 -6.09 -12.24
C LYS A 125 -4.19 -4.74 -12.91
N ARG A 126 -3.26 -4.29 -13.74
CA ARG A 126 -3.35 -3.01 -14.47
C ARG A 126 -4.65 -2.87 -15.27
N GLU A 127 -5.10 -3.96 -15.87
CA GLU A 127 -6.31 -3.98 -16.71
C GLU A 127 -7.59 -3.68 -15.90
N ALA A 128 -7.58 -3.96 -14.60
CA ALA A 128 -8.73 -3.74 -13.69
C ALA A 128 -8.77 -2.34 -13.08
N VAL A 129 -7.72 -1.50 -13.26
CA VAL A 129 -7.60 -0.20 -12.59
C VAL A 129 -8.75 0.73 -12.93
N ASP A 130 -9.04 0.93 -14.22
CA ASP A 130 -10.05 1.91 -14.65
C ASP A 130 -11.47 1.53 -14.21
N GLU A 131 -11.78 0.24 -14.20
CA GLU A 131 -13.07 -0.26 -13.75
C GLU A 131 -13.18 -0.18 -12.22
N THR A 132 -12.11 -0.54 -11.51
CA THR A 132 -12.04 -0.39 -10.06
C THR A 132 -12.17 1.07 -9.64
N LEU A 133 -11.47 2.00 -10.30
CA LEU A 133 -11.60 3.44 -10.02
C LEU A 133 -13.01 3.95 -10.23
N ARG A 134 -13.73 3.49 -11.25
CA ARG A 134 -15.14 3.82 -11.45
C ARG A 134 -16.03 3.28 -10.33
N ALA A 135 -15.81 2.03 -9.92
CA ALA A 135 -16.52 1.41 -8.81
C ALA A 135 -16.25 2.10 -7.47
N LEU A 136 -15.04 2.65 -7.27
CA LEU A 136 -14.66 3.42 -6.08
C LEU A 136 -15.11 4.89 -6.13
N GLY A 137 -15.60 5.39 -7.26
CA GLY A 137 -15.78 6.80 -7.61
C GLY A 137 -16.58 7.67 -6.64
N ASN A 138 -17.34 7.08 -5.70
CA ASN A 138 -18.07 7.79 -4.65
C ASN A 138 -17.45 7.55 -3.26
N SER A 139 -16.17 7.17 -3.19
CA SER A 139 -15.50 7.08 -1.90
C SER A 139 -15.33 8.46 -1.28
N ASP A 140 -15.49 8.55 0.02
CA ASP A 140 -15.23 9.75 0.83
C ASP A 140 -13.71 10.00 1.06
N GLY A 141 -12.86 9.16 0.45
CA GLY A 141 -11.42 9.22 0.55
C GLY A 141 -10.73 9.85 -0.68
N VAL A 142 -9.47 10.21 -0.51
CA VAL A 142 -8.58 10.58 -1.62
C VAL A 142 -8.08 9.33 -2.30
N VAL A 143 -8.39 9.15 -3.58
CA VAL A 143 -8.00 7.97 -4.35
C VAL A 143 -6.73 8.28 -5.14
N LEU A 144 -5.69 7.48 -4.92
CA LEU A 144 -4.42 7.52 -5.63
C LEU A 144 -4.18 6.20 -6.33
N SER A 145 -3.49 6.22 -7.47
CA SER A 145 -3.08 4.99 -8.16
C SER A 145 -1.67 5.10 -8.70
N THR A 146 -0.97 3.98 -8.77
CA THR A 146 0.33 3.85 -9.41
C THR A 146 0.45 2.50 -10.09
N ASP A 147 1.14 2.48 -11.22
CA ASP A 147 1.53 1.24 -11.88
C ASP A 147 2.84 0.74 -11.28
N LEU A 148 3.03 -0.57 -11.32
CA LEU A 148 4.26 -1.23 -10.92
C LEU A 148 4.96 -1.77 -12.16
N LYS A 149 6.28 -1.67 -12.22
CA LYS A 149 7.08 -2.18 -13.35
C LYS A 149 7.06 -3.71 -13.47
N LEU A 150 6.48 -4.38 -12.49
CA LEU A 150 6.51 -5.81 -12.34
C LEU A 150 5.33 -6.46 -13.07
N GLU A 151 5.62 -7.54 -13.78
CA GLU A 151 4.60 -8.24 -14.57
C GLU A 151 3.85 -9.28 -13.75
N ASP A 152 4.48 -9.85 -12.72
CA ASP A 152 3.90 -10.87 -11.85
C ASP A 152 4.43 -10.83 -10.41
N GLU A 153 3.78 -11.61 -9.53
CA GLU A 153 4.14 -11.70 -8.11
C GLU A 153 5.55 -12.31 -7.90
N TYR A 154 6.01 -13.17 -8.78
CA TYR A 154 7.32 -13.79 -8.70
C TYR A 154 8.46 -12.77 -8.88
N GLN A 155 8.32 -11.86 -9.84
CA GLN A 155 9.30 -10.77 -10.04
C GLN A 155 9.34 -9.83 -8.83
N MET A 156 8.17 -9.57 -8.22
CA MET A 156 8.09 -8.78 -6.99
C MET A 156 8.82 -9.46 -5.83
N GLU A 157 8.61 -10.76 -5.64
CA GLU A 157 9.25 -11.53 -4.58
C GLU A 157 10.76 -11.50 -4.70
N LYS A 158 11.27 -11.76 -5.91
CA LYS A 158 12.70 -11.73 -6.18
C LYS A 158 13.32 -10.36 -5.91
N LEU A 159 12.70 -9.29 -6.38
CA LEU A 159 13.18 -7.93 -6.17
C LEU A 159 13.17 -7.56 -4.68
N PHE A 160 12.14 -7.97 -3.95
CA PHE A 160 12.05 -7.75 -2.51
C PHE A 160 13.14 -8.50 -1.73
N GLU A 161 13.46 -9.75 -2.11
CA GLU A 161 14.57 -10.51 -1.53
C GLU A 161 15.92 -9.83 -1.78
N GLU A 162 16.15 -9.34 -2.99
CA GLU A 162 17.37 -8.62 -3.37
C GLU A 162 17.53 -7.34 -2.53
N MET A 163 16.46 -6.54 -2.38
CA MET A 163 16.48 -5.30 -1.60
C MET A 163 16.69 -5.54 -0.11
N THR A 164 16.07 -6.57 0.46
CA THR A 164 16.26 -6.92 1.88
C THR A 164 17.68 -7.44 2.15
N ALA A 165 18.26 -8.20 1.21
CA ALA A 165 19.64 -8.67 1.30
C ALA A 165 20.67 -7.52 1.21
N GLU A 166 20.43 -6.53 0.35
CA GLU A 166 21.30 -5.34 0.26
C GLU A 166 21.23 -4.47 1.51
N ARG A 167 20.05 -4.32 2.10
CA ARG A 167 19.88 -3.61 3.39
C ARG A 167 20.65 -4.26 4.52
N ALA A 168 20.56 -5.58 4.64
CA ALA A 168 21.29 -6.32 5.65
C ALA A 168 22.80 -6.10 5.53
N LYS A 169 23.32 -5.98 4.31
CA LYS A 169 24.76 -5.69 4.04
C LYS A 169 25.17 -4.26 4.39
N LYS A 170 24.25 -3.28 4.25
CA LYS A 170 24.55 -1.86 4.58
C LYS A 170 24.49 -1.57 6.08
N THR A 171 23.85 -2.45 6.86
CA THR A 171 23.65 -2.27 8.31
C THR A 171 24.70 -3.05 9.14
N SER A 172 25.53 -3.89 8.51
CA SER A 172 26.66 -4.60 9.10
C SER A 172 27.95 -3.85 8.87
#